data_b8dde2a9c5038db180d839442ce08371
#
_entry.id   b8dde2a9c5038db180d839442ce08371
#
_cell.length_a   1.000
_cell.length_b   1.000
_cell.length_c   1.000
_cell.angle_alpha   90.00
_cell.angle_beta   90.00
_cell.angle_gamma   90.00
#
_symmetry.space_group_name_H-M   'P 1'
#
loop_
_entity.id
_entity.type
_entity.pdbx_description
1 polymer ?
#
loop_
_entity_poly.entity_id
_entity_poly.type
_entity_poly.pdbx_seq_one_letter_code
_entity_poly.pdbx_strand_id
1 'polypeptide(L)'
;MNALTQPIATEQPLSNSQHDLHNARSLLEATLRFVRTQAQPWAGSGLANASEDPYVISRFGDVQIRIEVAAALLERAEDFVNSHEDATETSIAIAEAHLASAEALSTASNAEFELTGQRTALPGSLYDPLRWKLQVIGNFRLNGIHPPSSPISAKGAV
;
A
#
# COMPACT_ATOMS: atom_id res chain seq x y z
N MET A 1 -42.65 -4.58 8.28
CA MET A 1 -41.27 -4.30 8.75
C MET A 1 -40.38 -4.31 7.53
N ASN A 2 -40.03 -3.12 7.02
CA ASN A 2 -39.17 -2.99 5.85
C ASN A 2 -37.71 -3.08 6.32
N ALA A 3 -37.08 -4.18 6.02
CA ALA A 3 -35.64 -4.27 6.12
C ALA A 3 -35.03 -3.33 5.04
N LEU A 4 -34.49 -2.22 5.48
CA LEU A 4 -33.70 -1.33 4.65
C LEU A 4 -32.43 -2.10 4.25
N THR A 5 -32.48 -2.65 3.05
CA THR A 5 -31.27 -3.16 2.39
C THR A 5 -30.41 -1.94 2.08
N GLN A 6 -29.41 -1.68 2.92
CA GLN A 6 -28.38 -0.70 2.59
C GLN A 6 -27.72 -1.14 1.28
N PRO A 7 -27.54 -0.24 0.31
CA PRO A 7 -26.75 -0.58 -0.86
C PRO A 7 -25.34 -0.92 -0.39
N ILE A 8 -24.87 -2.12 -0.70
CA ILE A 8 -23.45 -2.47 -0.57
C ILE A 8 -22.73 -1.48 -1.46
N ALA A 9 -22.01 -0.54 -0.86
CA ALA A 9 -21.15 0.37 -1.58
C ALA A 9 -20.21 -0.50 -2.41
N THR A 10 -20.27 -0.36 -3.72
CA THR A 10 -19.34 -1.01 -4.64
C THR A 10 -18.01 -0.32 -4.37
N GLU A 11 -17.20 -0.88 -3.47
CA GLU A 11 -15.85 -0.39 -3.22
C GLU A 11 -15.11 -0.39 -4.56
N GLN A 12 -14.59 0.77 -4.93
CA GLN A 12 -13.77 0.87 -6.13
C GLN A 12 -12.56 -0.07 -5.94
N PRO A 13 -12.20 -0.87 -6.96
CA PRO A 13 -11.21 -1.94 -6.81
C PRO A 13 -9.85 -1.50 -6.26
N LEU A 14 -9.52 -0.20 -6.37
CA LEU A 14 -8.24 0.37 -5.94
C LEU A 14 -8.33 1.27 -4.71
N SER A 15 -9.52 1.39 -4.09
CA SER A 15 -9.73 2.28 -2.94
C SER A 15 -8.76 1.99 -1.79
N ASN A 16 -8.54 0.72 -1.46
CA ASN A 16 -7.63 0.32 -0.39
C ASN A 16 -6.18 0.70 -0.70
N SER A 17 -5.74 0.51 -1.94
CA SER A 17 -4.40 0.90 -2.38
C SER A 17 -4.18 2.40 -2.30
N GLN A 18 -5.18 3.18 -2.69
CA GLN A 18 -5.15 4.64 -2.58
C GLN A 18 -5.05 5.10 -1.12
N HIS A 19 -5.81 4.49 -0.22
CA HIS A 19 -5.75 4.77 1.21
C HIS A 19 -4.40 4.39 1.84
N ASP A 20 -3.89 3.20 1.53
CA ASP A 20 -2.60 2.74 2.03
C ASP A 20 -1.46 3.66 1.58
N LEU A 21 -1.46 4.04 0.30
CA LEU A 21 -0.47 4.96 -0.24
C LEU A 21 -0.55 6.36 0.39
N HIS A 22 -1.77 6.88 0.58
CA HIS A 22 -2.00 8.14 1.28
C HIS A 22 -1.46 8.08 2.71
N ASN A 23 -1.77 7.04 3.45
CA ASN A 23 -1.32 6.84 4.82
C ASN A 23 0.21 6.69 4.90
N ALA A 24 0.81 5.95 3.97
CA ALA A 24 2.28 5.81 3.90
C ALA A 24 2.97 7.16 3.72
N ARG A 25 2.46 8.00 2.81
CA ARG A 25 2.97 9.37 2.59
C ARG A 25 2.82 10.24 3.83
N SER A 26 1.66 10.18 4.48
CA SER A 26 1.39 10.97 5.70
C SER A 26 2.32 10.56 6.85
N LEU A 27 2.56 9.26 7.03
CA LEU A 27 3.50 8.76 8.04
C LEU A 27 4.93 9.20 7.75
N LEU A 28 5.37 9.11 6.50
CA LEU A 28 6.71 9.54 6.11
C LEU A 28 6.91 11.04 6.38
N GLU A 29 5.93 11.87 6.02
CA GLU A 29 5.99 13.31 6.25
C GLU A 29 6.01 13.65 7.75
N ALA A 30 5.18 12.99 8.56
CA ALA A 30 5.15 13.19 10.01
C ALA A 30 6.46 12.76 10.66
N THR A 31 7.01 11.61 10.26
CA THR A 31 8.30 11.11 10.74
C THR A 31 9.45 12.04 10.35
N LEU A 32 9.45 12.54 9.12
CA LEU A 32 10.43 13.53 8.65
C LEU A 32 10.41 14.80 9.50
N ARG A 33 9.22 15.31 9.76
CA ARG A 33 9.03 16.51 10.62
C ARG A 33 9.57 16.27 12.02
N PHE A 34 9.25 15.11 12.62
CA PHE A 34 9.75 14.75 13.94
C PHE A 34 11.29 14.67 13.96
N VAL A 35 11.89 13.99 13.00
CA VAL A 35 13.35 13.84 12.93
C VAL A 35 14.05 15.19 12.80
N ARG A 36 13.48 16.11 12.02
CA ARG A 36 14.06 17.45 11.83
C ARG A 36 13.90 18.38 13.02
N THR A 37 12.84 18.22 13.82
CA THR A 37 12.48 19.24 14.83
C THR A 37 12.57 18.74 16.27
N GLN A 38 12.53 17.43 16.51
CA GLN A 38 12.41 16.87 17.88
C GLN A 38 13.44 15.79 18.18
N ALA A 39 13.85 14.99 17.19
CA ALA A 39 14.77 13.90 17.41
C ALA A 39 16.16 14.42 17.79
N GLN A 40 16.78 13.77 18.77
CA GLN A 40 18.16 14.00 19.13
C GLN A 40 19.06 12.98 18.45
N PRO A 41 20.28 13.37 18.03
CA PRO A 41 21.24 12.40 17.51
C PRO A 41 21.67 11.47 18.66
N TRP A 42 22.07 10.25 18.30
CA TRP A 42 22.64 9.36 19.30
C TRP A 42 23.87 9.99 19.97
N ALA A 43 23.94 9.96 21.28
CA ALA A 43 24.94 10.67 22.08
C ALA A 43 26.40 10.34 21.73
N GLY A 44 26.66 9.13 21.24
CA GLY A 44 28.00 8.69 20.79
C GLY A 44 28.33 9.03 19.34
N SER A 45 27.42 9.63 18.56
CA SER A 45 27.62 9.83 17.11
C SER A 45 28.52 11.03 16.78
N GLY A 46 28.59 12.03 17.66
CA GLY A 46 29.25 13.30 17.37
C GLY A 46 28.50 14.21 16.38
N LEU A 47 27.28 13.83 15.97
CA LEU A 47 26.46 14.60 15.06
C LEU A 47 25.72 15.74 15.78
N ALA A 48 25.49 16.84 15.09
CA ALA A 48 24.70 17.96 15.60
C ALA A 48 23.19 17.68 15.53
N ASN A 49 22.73 17.01 14.47
CA ASN A 49 21.32 16.74 14.22
C ASN A 49 21.08 15.27 13.88
N ALA A 50 19.95 14.72 14.30
CA ALA A 50 19.54 13.36 13.93
C ALA A 50 19.37 13.17 12.40
N SER A 51 19.02 14.24 11.69
CA SER A 51 18.88 14.23 10.22
C SER A 51 20.21 14.09 9.44
N GLU A 52 21.34 14.20 10.13
CA GLU A 52 22.67 13.97 9.55
C GLU A 52 23.14 12.53 9.68
N ASP A 53 22.43 11.72 10.44
CA ASP A 53 22.77 10.31 10.64
C ASP A 53 22.58 9.53 9.34
N PRO A 54 23.65 8.88 8.81
CA PRO A 54 23.57 8.10 7.57
C PRO A 54 22.52 6.98 7.61
N TYR A 55 22.26 6.40 8.77
CA TYR A 55 21.22 5.40 8.95
C TYR A 55 19.82 6.00 8.75
N VAL A 56 19.55 7.15 9.39
CA VAL A 56 18.29 7.88 9.23
C VAL A 56 18.06 8.29 7.77
N ILE A 57 19.10 8.84 7.13
CA ILE A 57 19.06 9.23 5.70
C ILE A 57 18.69 8.03 4.83
N SER A 58 19.37 6.92 5.00
CA SER A 58 19.14 5.69 4.26
C SER A 58 17.73 5.12 4.49
N ARG A 59 17.23 5.20 5.72
CA ARG A 59 15.89 4.74 6.07
C ARG A 59 14.79 5.55 5.39
N PHE A 60 14.94 6.87 5.30
CA PHE A 60 14.04 7.72 4.53
C PHE A 60 14.07 7.39 3.03
N GLY A 61 15.25 7.15 2.48
CA GLY A 61 15.41 6.75 1.08
C GLY A 61 14.68 5.45 0.76
N ASP A 62 14.80 4.43 1.63
CA ASP A 62 14.11 3.15 1.47
C ASP A 62 12.58 3.32 1.47
N VAL A 63 12.04 4.06 2.43
CA VAL A 63 10.58 4.31 2.50
C VAL A 63 10.09 5.09 1.29
N GLN A 64 10.83 6.14 0.88
CA GLN A 64 10.45 6.95 -0.28
C GLN A 64 10.39 6.12 -1.56
N ILE A 65 11.37 5.27 -1.81
CA ILE A 65 11.38 4.41 -3.01
C ILE A 65 10.18 3.47 -3.02
N ARG A 66 9.82 2.87 -1.89
CA ARG A 66 8.66 1.97 -1.81
C ARG A 66 7.35 2.70 -2.07
N ILE A 67 7.21 3.93 -1.59
CA ILE A 67 6.07 4.79 -1.87
C ILE A 67 5.98 5.09 -3.38
N GLU A 68 7.08 5.44 -4.03
CA GLU A 68 7.09 5.73 -5.47
C GLU A 68 6.78 4.49 -6.32
N VAL A 69 7.30 3.33 -5.94
CA VAL A 69 6.96 2.06 -6.60
C VAL A 69 5.47 1.76 -6.45
N ALA A 70 4.91 1.93 -5.25
CA ALA A 70 3.48 1.73 -5.02
C ALA A 70 2.62 2.72 -5.84
N ALA A 71 3.05 3.98 -5.94
CA ALA A 71 2.37 4.99 -6.73
C ALA A 71 2.35 4.63 -8.22
N ALA A 72 3.47 4.20 -8.78
CA ALA A 72 3.58 3.81 -10.18
C ALA A 72 2.73 2.57 -10.51
N LEU A 73 2.70 1.57 -9.61
CA LEU A 73 1.87 0.38 -9.79
C LEU A 73 0.38 0.69 -9.64
N LEU A 74 0.02 1.62 -8.77
CA LEU A 74 -1.36 2.10 -8.63
C LEU A 74 -1.82 2.83 -9.89
N GLU A 75 -1.03 3.77 -10.41
CA GLU A 75 -1.31 4.49 -11.66
C GLU A 75 -1.50 3.50 -12.83
N ARG A 76 -0.60 2.52 -12.98
CA ARG A 76 -0.74 1.48 -13.98
C ARG A 76 -2.04 0.69 -13.84
N ALA A 77 -2.43 0.35 -12.62
CA ALA A 77 -3.66 -0.38 -12.38
C ALA A 77 -4.91 0.47 -12.68
N GLU A 78 -4.88 1.77 -12.36
CA GLU A 78 -5.92 2.73 -12.72
C GLU A 78 -6.07 2.86 -14.25
N ASP A 79 -4.96 2.94 -14.97
CA ASP A 79 -4.96 2.99 -16.43
C ASP A 79 -5.58 1.73 -17.03
N PHE A 80 -5.25 0.55 -16.53
CA PHE A 80 -5.82 -0.72 -17.01
C PHE A 80 -7.31 -0.83 -16.74
N VAL A 81 -7.77 -0.38 -15.58
CA VAL A 81 -9.21 -0.33 -15.26
C VAL A 81 -9.95 0.63 -16.20
N ASN A 82 -9.37 1.79 -16.46
CA ASN A 82 -9.99 2.84 -17.27
C ASN A 82 -9.96 2.52 -18.79
N SER A 83 -8.92 1.88 -19.28
CA SER A 83 -8.76 1.53 -20.69
C SER A 83 -9.47 0.25 -21.09
N HIS A 84 -10.08 -0.47 -20.13
CA HIS A 84 -10.72 -1.77 -20.35
C HIS A 84 -9.77 -2.78 -21.00
N GLU A 85 -8.55 -2.80 -20.52
CA GLU A 85 -7.55 -3.79 -20.88
C GLU A 85 -8.01 -5.23 -20.57
N ASP A 86 -7.25 -6.20 -21.00
CA ASP A 86 -7.54 -7.61 -20.73
C ASP A 86 -7.85 -7.83 -19.23
N ALA A 87 -8.96 -8.51 -18.94
CA ALA A 87 -9.46 -8.68 -17.58
C ALA A 87 -8.46 -9.39 -16.66
N THR A 88 -7.64 -10.29 -17.20
CA THR A 88 -6.61 -11.00 -16.45
C THR A 88 -5.47 -10.05 -16.08
N GLU A 89 -4.94 -9.31 -17.06
CA GLU A 89 -3.87 -8.33 -16.82
C GLU A 89 -4.34 -7.22 -15.88
N THR A 90 -5.58 -6.77 -16.01
CA THR A 90 -6.18 -5.81 -15.08
C THR A 90 -6.22 -6.36 -13.64
N SER A 91 -6.65 -7.61 -13.47
CA SER A 91 -6.69 -8.27 -12.14
C SER A 91 -5.29 -8.40 -11.53
N ILE A 92 -4.29 -8.73 -12.34
CA ILE A 92 -2.90 -8.81 -11.90
C ILE A 92 -2.37 -7.43 -11.51
N ALA A 93 -2.62 -6.40 -12.32
CA ALA A 93 -2.20 -5.03 -12.00
C ALA A 93 -2.82 -4.52 -10.68
N ILE A 94 -4.09 -4.81 -10.43
CA ILE A 94 -4.76 -4.51 -9.17
C ILE A 94 -4.08 -5.23 -7.99
N ALA A 95 -3.76 -6.51 -8.14
CA ALA A 95 -3.08 -7.27 -7.09
C ALA A 95 -1.67 -6.75 -6.81
N GLU A 96 -0.91 -6.37 -7.84
CA GLU A 96 0.40 -5.74 -7.74
C GLU A 96 0.33 -4.40 -7.00
N ALA A 97 -0.64 -3.55 -7.32
CA ALA A 97 -0.87 -2.27 -6.65
C ALA A 97 -1.22 -2.45 -5.16
N HIS A 98 -2.09 -3.41 -4.84
CA HIS A 98 -2.44 -3.73 -3.45
C HIS A 98 -1.22 -4.19 -2.63
N LEU A 99 -0.39 -5.08 -3.18
CA LEU A 99 0.81 -5.54 -2.50
C LEU A 99 1.80 -4.41 -2.24
N ALA A 100 2.09 -3.63 -3.26
CA ALA A 100 3.05 -2.54 -3.16
C ALA A 100 2.59 -1.45 -2.18
N SER A 101 1.31 -1.09 -2.19
CA SER A 101 0.73 -0.09 -1.29
C SER A 101 0.75 -0.57 0.16
N ALA A 102 0.37 -1.82 0.41
CA ALA A 102 0.40 -2.42 1.75
C ALA A 102 1.84 -2.52 2.29
N GLU A 103 2.80 -2.87 1.43
CA GLU A 103 4.21 -2.94 1.80
C GLU A 103 4.79 -1.54 2.09
N ALA A 104 4.47 -0.54 1.28
CA ALA A 104 4.87 0.84 1.51
C ALA A 104 4.35 1.36 2.85
N LEU A 105 3.07 1.09 3.17
CA LEU A 105 2.46 1.48 4.44
C LEU A 105 3.12 0.77 5.62
N SER A 106 3.34 -0.54 5.54
CA SER A 106 4.02 -1.31 6.58
C SER A 106 5.43 -0.79 6.83
N THR A 107 6.17 -0.49 5.77
CA THR A 107 7.54 0.03 5.86
C THR A 107 7.55 1.43 6.47
N ALA A 108 6.63 2.31 6.08
CA ALA A 108 6.49 3.65 6.66
C ALA A 108 6.13 3.58 8.15
N SER A 109 5.21 2.71 8.55
CA SER A 109 4.83 2.51 9.95
C SER A 109 5.98 1.94 10.79
N ASN A 110 6.79 1.05 10.24
CA ASN A 110 7.97 0.54 10.92
C ASN A 110 9.06 1.61 11.07
N ALA A 111 9.26 2.44 10.05
CA ALA A 111 10.19 3.56 10.13
C ALA A 111 9.73 4.62 11.16
N GLU A 112 8.44 4.92 11.21
CA GLU A 112 7.86 5.78 12.25
C GLU A 112 8.22 5.27 13.64
N PHE A 113 7.93 4.00 13.93
CA PHE A 113 8.21 3.41 15.23
C PHE A 113 9.70 3.43 15.56
N GLU A 114 10.54 3.08 14.61
CA GLU A 114 11.99 3.02 14.76
C GLU A 114 12.61 4.40 15.06
N LEU A 115 12.16 5.43 14.36
CA LEU A 115 12.75 6.76 14.41
C LEU A 115 12.11 7.69 15.42
N THR A 116 10.90 7.42 15.87
CA THR A 116 10.15 8.28 16.81
C THR A 116 9.79 7.60 18.12
N GLY A 117 9.85 6.27 18.18
CA GLY A 117 9.36 5.48 19.31
C GLY A 117 7.83 5.40 19.40
N GLN A 118 7.12 5.98 18.46
CA GLN A 118 5.66 6.00 18.40
C GLN A 118 5.15 5.20 17.21
N ARG A 119 3.91 4.76 17.29
CA ARG A 119 3.22 4.09 16.18
C ARG A 119 1.83 4.66 16.04
N THR A 120 1.56 5.30 14.93
CA THR A 120 0.22 5.79 14.58
C THR A 120 -0.74 4.61 14.39
N ALA A 121 -1.89 4.66 15.08
CA ALA A 121 -2.96 3.71 14.85
C ALA A 121 -3.57 3.97 13.46
N LEU A 122 -3.56 2.95 12.63
CA LEU A 122 -4.18 2.99 11.30
C LEU A 122 -5.53 2.29 11.35
N PRO A 123 -6.52 2.74 10.55
CA PRO A 123 -7.78 2.03 10.44
C PRO A 123 -7.51 0.58 10.04
N GLY A 124 -8.05 -0.36 10.79
CA GLY A 124 -7.97 -1.77 10.44
C GLY A 124 -8.73 -2.00 9.14
N SER A 125 -8.07 -2.45 8.11
CA SER A 125 -8.71 -2.96 6.92
C SER A 125 -8.68 -4.47 6.96
N LEU A 126 -9.83 -5.08 6.68
CA LEU A 126 -9.92 -6.53 6.52
C LEU A 126 -9.42 -6.87 5.13
N TYR A 127 -8.11 -7.04 5.02
CA TYR A 127 -7.51 -7.52 3.77
C TYR A 127 -7.47 -9.03 3.74
N ASP A 128 -7.67 -9.56 2.55
CA ASP A 128 -7.25 -10.91 2.25
C ASP A 128 -5.74 -11.05 2.54
N PRO A 129 -5.30 -12.21 3.00
CA PRO A 129 -3.88 -12.44 3.23
C PRO A 129 -3.04 -12.08 2.00
N LEU A 130 -2.04 -11.23 2.16
CA LEU A 130 -1.18 -10.78 1.06
C LEU A 130 -0.52 -11.93 0.30
N ARG A 131 -0.28 -13.06 0.98
CA ARG A 131 0.26 -14.28 0.36
C ARG A 131 -0.62 -14.80 -0.79
N TRP A 132 -1.94 -14.61 -0.73
CA TRP A 132 -2.83 -15.04 -1.81
C TRP A 132 -2.63 -14.20 -3.06
N LYS A 133 -2.40 -12.90 -2.91
CA LYS A 133 -2.08 -12.01 -4.03
C LYS A 133 -0.73 -12.36 -4.65
N LEU A 134 0.26 -12.66 -3.83
CA LEU A 134 1.57 -13.16 -4.30
C LEU A 134 1.43 -14.46 -5.10
N GLN A 135 0.62 -15.40 -4.60
CA GLN A 135 0.37 -16.66 -5.29
C GLN A 135 -0.33 -16.45 -6.64
N VAL A 136 -1.33 -15.57 -6.69
CA VAL A 136 -2.05 -15.25 -7.92
C VAL A 136 -1.11 -14.67 -8.97
N ILE A 137 -0.32 -13.67 -8.61
CA ILE A 137 0.63 -13.01 -9.51
C ILE A 137 1.70 -14.01 -9.98
N GLY A 138 2.33 -14.71 -9.03
CA GLY A 138 3.38 -15.67 -9.33
C GLY A 138 2.90 -16.81 -10.22
N ASN A 139 1.72 -17.35 -9.94
CA ASN A 139 1.15 -18.46 -10.70
C ASN A 139 0.77 -18.04 -12.14
N PHE A 140 0.27 -16.83 -12.30
CA PHE A 140 0.01 -16.29 -13.64
C PHE A 140 1.31 -16.07 -14.42
N ARG A 141 2.30 -15.39 -13.83
CA ARG A 141 3.56 -15.07 -14.54
C ARG A 141 4.43 -16.30 -14.82
N LEU A 142 4.46 -17.27 -13.90
CA LEU A 142 5.29 -18.46 -14.03
C LEU A 142 4.62 -19.57 -14.83
N ASN A 143 3.33 -19.81 -14.61
CA ASN A 143 2.62 -20.98 -15.11
C ASN A 143 1.52 -20.64 -16.11
N GLY A 144 1.23 -19.36 -16.34
CA GLY A 144 0.14 -18.93 -17.23
C GLY A 144 -1.27 -19.24 -16.69
N ILE A 145 -1.38 -19.52 -15.38
CA ILE A 145 -2.66 -19.83 -14.76
C ILE A 145 -3.39 -18.54 -14.45
N HIS A 146 -4.54 -18.34 -15.08
CA HIS A 146 -5.37 -17.17 -14.87
C HIS A 146 -5.94 -17.12 -13.44
N PRO A 147 -6.00 -15.94 -12.80
CA PRO A 147 -6.66 -15.81 -11.52
C PRO A 147 -8.12 -16.26 -11.62
N PRO A 148 -8.68 -16.85 -10.53
CA PRO A 148 -10.09 -17.17 -10.53
C PRO A 148 -10.88 -15.89 -10.80
N SER A 149 -11.77 -15.96 -11.81
CA SER A 149 -12.70 -14.84 -12.07
C SER A 149 -13.49 -14.60 -10.80
N SER A 150 -13.42 -13.38 -10.26
CA SER A 150 -14.33 -12.95 -9.20
C SER A 150 -15.74 -13.29 -9.67
N PRO A 151 -16.64 -13.82 -8.83
CA PRO A 151 -18.02 -14.06 -9.22
C PRO A 151 -18.69 -12.71 -9.44
N ILE A 152 -18.41 -12.09 -10.58
CA ILE A 152 -19.20 -10.99 -11.09
C ILE A 152 -20.49 -11.62 -11.53
N SER A 153 -21.46 -11.61 -10.57
CA SER A 153 -22.88 -11.61 -10.86
C SER A 153 -23.35 -12.42 -12.08
N ALA A 154 -23.42 -13.73 -11.91
CA ALA A 154 -24.38 -14.52 -12.70
C ALA A 154 -25.81 -14.23 -12.18
N LYS A 155 -26.29 -13.00 -12.39
CA LYS A 155 -27.70 -12.61 -12.26
C LYS A 155 -28.09 -11.87 -13.52
N GLY A 156 -28.60 -12.62 -14.48
CA GLY A 156 -29.17 -12.03 -15.66
C GLY A 156 -29.23 -12.97 -16.86
N ALA A 157 -29.72 -14.20 -16.66
CA ALA A 157 -30.19 -15.05 -17.76
C ALA A 157 -31.42 -15.80 -17.28
N VAL A 158 -32.57 -15.17 -17.44
CA VAL A 158 -33.88 -15.79 -17.66
C VAL A 158 -34.59 -14.96 -18.68
#